data_21b4775314313617300ab291b6ab3e1c
#
_entry.id   21b4775314313617300ab291b6ab3e1c
#
_cell.length_a   1.000
_cell.length_b   1.000
_cell.length_c   1.000
_cell.angle_alpha   90.00
_cell.angle_beta   90.00
_cell.angle_gamma   90.00
#
_symmetry.space_group_name_H-M   'P 1'
#
loop_
_entity.id
_entity.type
_entity.pdbx_description
1 polymer ?
#
loop_
_entity_poly.entity_id
_entity_poly.type
_entity_poly.pdbx_seq_one_letter_code
_entity_poly.pdbx_strand_id
1 'polypeptide(L)'
;LNNTPPWEWPEDAGTTILGVLTDEHAENPDRVLAAELAGDVVVINDELADALLALVGSPNDPEELRGMAAISLGPALEHADTFGFEDVDDLLISKAAFLRIRQSLHDLFLEARVPQDVRRRILEASVRAPQEWHDEAVRSAYSRGDGTWRLTAVFCMRFIQGFDEQILEALNSEDPEIHYEAVCAAGSWGVNAALSHVVALVFGSDTDKVLRIAAIDAV
;
A
#
# COMPACT_ATOMS: atom_id res chain seq x y z
N LEU A 1 5.59 3.79 21.31
CA LEU A 1 5.84 2.99 20.10
C LEU A 1 6.34 3.87 18.94
N ASN A 2 5.69 4.98 18.63
CA ASN A 2 5.97 5.83 17.45
C ASN A 2 7.45 6.31 17.30
N ASN A 3 8.21 6.42 18.38
CA ASN A 3 9.61 6.86 18.38
C ASN A 3 10.60 5.71 18.66
N THR A 4 10.12 4.47 18.63
CA THR A 4 10.90 3.28 18.95
C THR A 4 10.86 2.34 17.76
N PRO A 5 12.00 1.80 17.29
CA PRO A 5 11.99 0.83 16.20
C PRO A 5 11.10 -0.38 16.54
N PRO A 6 10.35 -0.95 15.56
CA PRO A 6 9.41 -2.04 15.82
C PRO A 6 10.02 -3.25 16.55
N TRP A 7 11.27 -3.59 16.27
CA TRP A 7 11.97 -4.70 16.93
C TRP A 7 12.34 -4.45 18.42
N GLU A 8 12.14 -3.23 18.90
CA GLU A 8 12.31 -2.86 20.32
C GLU A 8 10.95 -2.68 21.04
N TRP A 9 9.84 -2.95 20.36
CA TRP A 9 8.52 -2.81 20.97
C TRP A 9 8.30 -3.89 22.05
N PRO A 10 7.54 -3.57 23.10
CA PRO A 10 7.20 -4.54 24.14
C PRO A 10 6.28 -5.64 23.58
N GLU A 11 6.29 -6.81 24.22
CA GLU A 11 5.52 -8.00 23.80
C GLU A 11 3.99 -7.72 23.73
N ASP A 12 3.48 -6.77 24.50
CA ASP A 12 2.07 -6.36 24.51
C ASP A 12 1.72 -5.23 23.55
N ALA A 13 2.66 -4.82 22.68
CA ALA A 13 2.46 -3.73 21.73
C ALA A 13 1.21 -3.95 20.85
N GLY A 14 1.03 -5.14 20.30
CA GLY A 14 -0.13 -5.48 19.48
C GLY A 14 -1.45 -5.33 20.24
N THR A 15 -1.51 -5.79 21.50
CA THR A 15 -2.69 -5.64 22.36
C THR A 15 -2.98 -4.18 22.69
N THR A 16 -1.94 -3.39 22.94
CA THR A 16 -2.07 -1.96 23.19
C THR A 16 -2.60 -1.21 21.97
N ILE A 17 -2.03 -1.50 20.79
CA ILE A 17 -2.48 -0.94 19.51
C ILE A 17 -3.95 -1.29 19.26
N LEU A 18 -4.33 -2.56 19.41
CA LEU A 18 -5.70 -3.02 19.24
C LEU A 18 -6.67 -2.29 20.18
N GLY A 19 -6.27 -2.09 21.45
CA GLY A 19 -7.05 -1.35 22.43
C GLY A 19 -7.37 0.07 21.99
N VAL A 20 -6.36 0.82 21.50
CA VAL A 20 -6.56 2.19 20.99
C VAL A 20 -7.39 2.19 19.70
N LEU A 21 -7.13 1.24 18.80
CA LEU A 21 -7.81 1.13 17.51
C LEU A 21 -9.32 0.92 17.67
N THR A 22 -9.72 0.12 18.66
CA THR A 22 -11.11 -0.26 18.93
C THR A 22 -11.83 0.63 19.96
N ASP A 23 -11.12 1.55 20.62
CA ASP A 23 -11.72 2.50 21.54
C ASP A 23 -12.41 3.65 20.78
N GLU A 24 -13.73 3.63 20.73
CA GLU A 24 -14.55 4.69 20.12
C GLU A 24 -14.42 6.06 20.81
N HIS A 25 -13.86 6.11 22.03
CA HIS A 25 -13.63 7.33 22.77
C HIS A 25 -12.21 7.88 22.61
N ALA A 26 -11.29 7.11 22.01
CA ALA A 26 -9.96 7.59 21.69
C ALA A 26 -10.02 8.71 20.63
N GLU A 27 -9.10 9.66 20.73
CA GLU A 27 -9.03 10.75 19.75
C GLU A 27 -8.65 10.24 18.37
N ASN A 28 -9.22 10.86 17.32
CA ASN A 28 -8.98 10.40 15.95
C ASN A 28 -7.49 10.31 15.56
N PRO A 29 -6.62 11.28 15.91
CA PRO A 29 -5.18 11.17 15.64
C PRO A 29 -4.52 9.95 16.26
N ASP A 30 -4.93 9.57 17.48
CA ASP A 30 -4.38 8.38 18.15
C ASP A 30 -4.85 7.09 17.49
N ARG A 31 -6.11 7.03 17.03
CA ARG A 31 -6.64 5.90 16.27
C ARG A 31 -5.98 5.78 14.89
N VAL A 32 -5.70 6.90 14.21
CA VAL A 32 -4.97 6.91 12.92
C VAL A 32 -3.56 6.38 13.11
N LEU A 33 -2.85 6.85 14.16
CA LEU A 33 -1.53 6.33 14.50
C LEU A 33 -1.58 4.84 14.86
N ALA A 34 -2.58 4.41 15.64
CA ALA A 34 -2.77 3.00 15.97
C ALA A 34 -3.03 2.15 14.73
N ALA A 35 -3.80 2.67 13.75
CA ALA A 35 -4.02 1.99 12.47
C ALA A 35 -2.73 1.85 11.67
N GLU A 36 -1.89 2.89 11.61
CA GLU A 36 -0.58 2.84 10.97
C GLU A 36 0.32 1.77 11.62
N LEU A 37 0.46 1.81 12.95
CA LEU A 37 1.30 0.88 13.69
C LEU A 37 0.78 -0.57 13.62
N ALA A 38 -0.53 -0.78 13.52
CA ALA A 38 -1.14 -2.10 13.42
C ALA A 38 -0.74 -2.86 12.15
N GLY A 39 -0.35 -2.14 11.09
CA GLY A 39 0.11 -2.74 9.83
C GLY A 39 1.57 -3.19 9.83
N ASP A 40 2.32 -2.94 10.93
CA ASP A 40 3.71 -3.35 11.00
C ASP A 40 3.83 -4.88 11.12
N VAL A 41 4.77 -5.45 10.35
CA VAL A 41 5.02 -6.91 10.28
C VAL A 41 5.39 -7.54 11.62
N VAL A 42 5.85 -6.74 12.58
CA VAL A 42 6.22 -7.21 13.92
C VAL A 42 4.99 -7.51 14.80
N VAL A 43 3.85 -6.84 14.54
CA VAL A 43 2.66 -6.96 15.41
C VAL A 43 1.42 -7.45 14.68
N ILE A 44 1.35 -7.28 13.36
CA ILE A 44 0.15 -7.65 12.59
C ILE A 44 -0.18 -9.13 12.77
N ASN A 45 -1.43 -9.42 12.99
CA ASN A 45 -2.00 -10.76 13.11
C ASN A 45 -3.47 -10.74 12.67
N ASP A 46 -4.15 -11.87 12.71
CA ASP A 46 -5.55 -11.97 12.27
C ASP A 46 -6.47 -10.99 13.02
N GLU A 47 -6.27 -10.78 14.30
CA GLU A 47 -7.12 -9.91 15.13
C GLU A 47 -6.95 -8.44 14.77
N LEU A 48 -5.71 -7.97 14.63
CA LEU A 48 -5.40 -6.62 14.17
C LEU A 48 -5.87 -6.39 12.73
N ALA A 49 -5.65 -7.37 11.86
CA ALA A 49 -6.12 -7.30 10.48
C ALA A 49 -7.64 -7.22 10.36
N ASP A 50 -8.38 -7.96 11.20
CA ASP A 50 -9.84 -7.88 11.27
C ASP A 50 -10.32 -6.54 11.81
N ALA A 51 -9.65 -5.98 12.82
CA ALA A 51 -9.96 -4.65 13.34
C ALA A 51 -9.72 -3.56 12.28
N LEU A 52 -8.59 -3.62 11.56
CA LEU A 52 -8.31 -2.71 10.44
C LEU A 52 -9.38 -2.84 9.35
N LEU A 53 -9.74 -4.06 8.95
CA LEU A 53 -10.75 -4.30 7.93
C LEU A 53 -12.13 -3.76 8.34
N ALA A 54 -12.50 -3.91 9.61
CA ALA A 54 -13.74 -3.35 10.15
C ALA A 54 -13.76 -1.82 10.04
N LEU A 55 -12.64 -1.14 10.32
CA LEU A 55 -12.52 0.32 10.15
C LEU A 55 -12.65 0.74 8.69
N VAL A 56 -12.02 0.04 7.75
CA VAL A 56 -12.16 0.35 6.31
C VAL A 56 -13.63 0.37 5.90
N GLY A 57 -14.41 -0.61 6.37
CA GLY A 57 -15.83 -0.75 6.07
C GLY A 57 -16.76 0.19 6.85
N SER A 58 -16.30 0.84 7.91
CA SER A 58 -17.16 1.62 8.82
C SER A 58 -17.55 2.98 8.21
N PRO A 59 -18.84 3.23 7.93
CA PRO A 59 -19.27 4.52 7.40
C PRO A 59 -19.26 5.64 8.45
N ASN A 60 -19.13 5.31 9.73
CA ASN A 60 -19.16 6.26 10.83
C ASN A 60 -17.78 6.80 11.19
N ASP A 61 -16.72 6.11 10.77
CA ASP A 61 -15.34 6.54 11.02
C ASP A 61 -14.88 7.54 9.96
N PRO A 62 -13.95 8.47 10.32
CA PRO A 62 -13.40 9.45 9.40
C PRO A 62 -12.69 8.80 8.21
N GLU A 63 -12.75 9.44 7.03
CA GLU A 63 -12.11 8.95 5.80
C GLU A 63 -10.61 8.72 5.98
N GLU A 64 -9.93 9.59 6.73
CA GLU A 64 -8.52 9.49 7.05
C GLU A 64 -8.19 8.18 7.79
N LEU A 65 -8.94 7.86 8.85
CA LEU A 65 -8.78 6.62 9.62
C LEU A 65 -9.05 5.38 8.75
N ARG A 66 -10.14 5.42 7.98
CA ARG A 66 -10.49 4.34 7.04
C ARG A 66 -9.42 4.12 5.98
N GLY A 67 -8.88 5.21 5.43
CA GLY A 67 -7.81 5.17 4.45
C GLY A 67 -6.50 4.63 5.03
N MET A 68 -6.13 5.04 6.24
CA MET A 68 -4.97 4.51 6.96
C MET A 68 -5.14 3.02 7.24
N ALA A 69 -6.30 2.61 7.76
CA ALA A 69 -6.60 1.20 8.01
C ALA A 69 -6.49 0.35 6.74
N ALA A 70 -6.91 0.87 5.57
CA ALA A 70 -6.76 0.17 4.31
C ALA A 70 -5.28 -0.03 3.94
N ILE A 71 -4.47 1.04 3.98
CA ILE A 71 -3.03 1.00 3.64
C ILE A 71 -2.28 0.02 4.55
N SER A 72 -2.61 0.00 5.82
CA SER A 72 -1.94 -0.83 6.83
C SER A 72 -2.19 -2.33 6.66
N LEU A 73 -3.19 -2.74 5.88
CA LEU A 73 -3.38 -4.13 5.47
C LEU A 73 -2.42 -4.56 4.33
N GLY A 74 -1.84 -3.60 3.60
CA GLY A 74 -1.03 -3.88 2.42
C GLY A 74 0.18 -4.78 2.67
N PRO A 75 1.06 -4.49 3.66
CA PRO A 75 2.24 -5.30 3.94
C PRO A 75 1.91 -6.77 4.27
N ALA A 76 0.86 -7.01 5.04
CA ALA A 76 0.43 -8.38 5.36
C ALA A 76 -0.11 -9.13 4.13
N LEU A 77 -0.82 -8.43 3.23
CA LEU A 77 -1.26 -9.00 1.96
C LEU A 77 -0.08 -9.35 1.05
N GLU A 78 0.89 -8.44 0.91
CA GLU A 78 2.10 -8.67 0.13
C GLU A 78 2.92 -9.86 0.65
N HIS A 79 3.12 -9.91 1.97
CA HIS A 79 3.83 -11.01 2.61
C HIS A 79 3.14 -12.35 2.35
N ALA A 80 1.82 -12.42 2.56
CA ALA A 80 1.05 -13.65 2.37
C ALA A 80 1.01 -14.10 0.89
N ASP A 81 0.97 -13.17 -0.06
CA ASP A 81 1.01 -13.46 -1.49
C ASP A 81 2.39 -13.95 -1.93
N THR A 82 3.46 -13.36 -1.38
CA THR A 82 4.85 -13.67 -1.74
C THR A 82 5.33 -15.01 -1.14
N PHE A 83 5.06 -15.24 0.14
CA PHE A 83 5.62 -16.39 0.87
C PHE A 83 4.63 -17.56 0.98
N GLY A 84 3.34 -17.34 0.70
CA GLY A 84 2.30 -18.36 0.80
C GLY A 84 1.97 -18.73 2.25
N PHE A 85 1.48 -19.97 2.47
CA PHE A 85 0.92 -20.41 3.76
C PHE A 85 1.46 -21.78 4.18
N GLU A 86 2.58 -22.21 3.60
CA GLU A 86 3.16 -23.55 3.88
C GLU A 86 3.98 -23.57 5.17
N ASP A 87 4.67 -22.47 5.46
CA ASP A 87 5.44 -22.30 6.70
C ASP A 87 4.63 -21.54 7.75
N VAL A 88 4.15 -22.27 8.76
CA VAL A 88 3.23 -21.74 9.77
C VAL A 88 3.93 -20.78 10.74
N ASP A 89 5.24 -20.92 10.90
CA ASP A 89 6.01 -20.12 11.87
C ASP A 89 6.29 -18.69 11.36
N ASP A 90 6.19 -18.48 10.03
CA ASP A 90 6.42 -17.17 9.38
C ASP A 90 5.12 -16.44 8.96
N LEU A 91 3.95 -16.96 9.32
CA LEU A 91 2.68 -16.35 8.92
C LEU A 91 2.37 -15.09 9.72
N LEU A 92 2.22 -13.95 9.03
CA LEU A 92 1.68 -12.71 9.62
C LEU A 92 0.18 -12.81 9.82
N ILE A 93 -0.53 -13.36 8.83
CA ILE A 93 -1.98 -13.60 8.87
C ILE A 93 -2.32 -14.99 8.34
N SER A 94 -3.40 -15.58 8.81
CA SER A 94 -3.86 -16.88 8.31
C SER A 94 -4.36 -16.79 6.87
N LYS A 95 -4.37 -17.93 6.15
CA LYS A 95 -4.99 -18.02 4.80
C LYS A 95 -6.46 -17.59 4.81
N ALA A 96 -7.19 -17.87 5.89
CA ALA A 96 -8.60 -17.48 6.01
C ALA A 96 -8.74 -15.95 6.11
N ALA A 97 -7.89 -15.28 6.90
CA ALA A 97 -7.85 -13.83 7.00
C ALA A 97 -7.46 -13.20 5.65
N PHE A 98 -6.40 -13.69 5.01
CA PHE A 98 -5.97 -13.23 3.68
C PHE A 98 -7.10 -13.25 2.65
N LEU A 99 -7.80 -14.38 2.50
CA LEU A 99 -8.88 -14.50 1.53
C LEU A 99 -10.06 -13.57 1.87
N ARG A 100 -10.40 -13.44 3.15
CA ARG A 100 -11.44 -12.54 3.64
C ARG A 100 -11.11 -11.08 3.35
N ILE A 101 -9.88 -10.65 3.64
CA ILE A 101 -9.42 -9.28 3.40
C ILE A 101 -9.48 -8.96 1.91
N ARG A 102 -8.93 -9.81 1.04
CA ARG A 102 -8.95 -9.63 -0.42
C ARG A 102 -10.37 -9.45 -0.95
N GLN A 103 -11.31 -10.31 -0.54
CA GLN A 103 -12.69 -10.22 -0.98
C GLN A 103 -13.36 -8.95 -0.46
N SER A 104 -13.20 -8.63 0.82
CA SER A 104 -13.82 -7.45 1.41
C SER A 104 -13.29 -6.14 0.83
N LEU A 105 -11.98 -6.04 0.58
CA LEU A 105 -11.40 -4.86 -0.08
C LEU A 105 -11.94 -4.70 -1.51
N HIS A 106 -12.08 -5.79 -2.26
CA HIS A 106 -12.69 -5.74 -3.60
C HIS A 106 -14.13 -5.25 -3.54
N ASP A 107 -14.95 -5.80 -2.65
CA ASP A 107 -16.35 -5.41 -2.51
C ASP A 107 -16.49 -3.92 -2.12
N LEU A 108 -15.68 -3.45 -1.16
CA LEU A 108 -15.63 -2.06 -0.73
C LEU A 108 -15.13 -1.12 -1.84
N PHE A 109 -14.18 -1.56 -2.67
CA PHE A 109 -13.71 -0.78 -3.82
C PHE A 109 -14.82 -0.53 -4.83
N LEU A 110 -15.70 -1.51 -5.06
CA LEU A 110 -16.84 -1.41 -5.99
C LEU A 110 -18.03 -0.64 -5.39
N GLU A 111 -18.09 -0.49 -4.08
CA GLU A 111 -19.22 0.14 -3.41
C GLU A 111 -19.21 1.66 -3.60
N ALA A 112 -20.23 2.18 -4.30
CA ALA A 112 -20.32 3.62 -4.65
C ALA A 112 -20.41 4.55 -3.42
N ARG A 113 -20.85 4.04 -2.25
CA ARG A 113 -20.94 4.83 -1.00
C ARG A 113 -19.60 4.99 -0.30
N VAL A 114 -18.60 4.17 -0.63
CA VAL A 114 -17.27 4.32 -0.08
C VAL A 114 -16.62 5.56 -0.70
N PRO A 115 -16.09 6.50 0.12
CA PRO A 115 -15.45 7.73 -0.36
C PRO A 115 -14.31 7.43 -1.34
N GLN A 116 -14.08 8.35 -2.28
CA GLN A 116 -13.07 8.15 -3.33
C GLN A 116 -11.67 7.98 -2.77
N ASP A 117 -11.30 8.75 -1.74
CA ASP A 117 -9.99 8.62 -1.10
C ASP A 117 -9.81 7.29 -0.39
N VAL A 118 -10.85 6.78 0.27
CA VAL A 118 -10.81 5.44 0.87
C VAL A 118 -10.66 4.36 -0.22
N ARG A 119 -11.41 4.46 -1.33
CA ARG A 119 -11.28 3.51 -2.46
C ARG A 119 -9.88 3.56 -3.09
N ARG A 120 -9.29 4.73 -3.18
CA ARG A 120 -7.91 4.89 -3.65
C ARG A 120 -6.92 4.14 -2.75
N ARG A 121 -7.05 4.29 -1.43
CA ARG A 121 -6.21 3.57 -0.45
C ARG A 121 -6.47 2.05 -0.45
N ILE A 122 -7.71 1.64 -0.68
CA ILE A 122 -8.04 0.22 -0.89
C ILE A 122 -7.30 -0.34 -2.11
N LEU A 123 -7.25 0.40 -3.23
CA LEU A 123 -6.53 -0.03 -4.42
C LEU A 123 -5.01 -0.17 -4.14
N GLU A 124 -4.40 0.81 -3.47
CA GLU A 124 -3.00 0.81 -3.08
C GLU A 124 -2.63 -0.37 -2.15
N ALA A 125 -3.53 -0.75 -1.26
CA ALA A 125 -3.32 -1.87 -0.35
C ALA A 125 -3.52 -3.23 -1.05
N SER A 126 -4.65 -3.37 -1.76
CA SER A 126 -5.08 -4.66 -2.33
C SER A 126 -4.23 -5.11 -3.52
N VAL A 127 -3.64 -4.17 -4.28
CA VAL A 127 -2.77 -4.50 -5.42
C VAL A 127 -1.50 -5.25 -5.02
N ARG A 128 -1.10 -5.17 -3.76
CA ARG A 128 0.06 -5.90 -3.20
C ARG A 128 -0.12 -7.43 -3.18
N ALA A 129 -1.38 -7.89 -3.31
CA ALA A 129 -1.76 -9.27 -3.57
C ALA A 129 -2.65 -9.32 -4.84
N PRO A 130 -2.05 -9.27 -6.04
CA PRO A 130 -2.76 -8.96 -7.29
C PRO A 130 -3.91 -9.93 -7.60
N GLN A 131 -4.97 -9.37 -8.19
CA GLN A 131 -6.15 -10.08 -8.68
C GLN A 131 -6.52 -9.52 -10.06
N GLU A 132 -7.28 -10.25 -10.86
CA GLU A 132 -7.63 -9.88 -12.22
C GLU A 132 -8.28 -8.48 -12.36
N TRP A 133 -9.08 -8.06 -11.38
CA TRP A 133 -9.76 -6.78 -11.41
C TRP A 133 -8.83 -5.55 -11.27
N HIS A 134 -7.61 -5.75 -10.76
CA HIS A 134 -6.65 -4.66 -10.60
C HIS A 134 -6.21 -4.06 -11.92
N ASP A 135 -6.08 -4.85 -12.99
CA ASP A 135 -5.66 -4.33 -14.30
C ASP A 135 -6.61 -3.24 -14.80
N GLU A 136 -7.91 -3.49 -14.79
CA GLU A 136 -8.92 -2.51 -15.22
C GLU A 136 -9.00 -1.31 -14.24
N ALA A 137 -8.92 -1.56 -12.94
CA ALA A 137 -8.95 -0.51 -11.93
C ALA A 137 -7.77 0.47 -12.08
N VAL A 138 -6.55 -0.05 -12.30
CA VAL A 138 -5.35 0.77 -12.48
C VAL A 138 -5.39 1.54 -13.80
N ARG A 139 -5.83 0.92 -14.91
CA ARG A 139 -6.03 1.63 -16.18
C ARG A 139 -7.04 2.78 -16.04
N SER A 140 -8.16 2.51 -15.36
CA SER A 140 -9.18 3.53 -15.10
C SER A 140 -8.64 4.67 -14.21
N ALA A 141 -7.88 4.35 -13.16
CA ALA A 141 -7.26 5.31 -12.27
C ALA A 141 -6.26 6.22 -13.01
N TYR A 142 -5.41 5.63 -13.85
CA TYR A 142 -4.42 6.36 -14.66
C TYR A 142 -5.09 7.32 -15.64
N SER A 143 -6.20 6.90 -16.25
CA SER A 143 -6.90 7.66 -17.30
C SER A 143 -7.78 8.80 -16.78
N ARG A 144 -8.05 8.89 -15.47
CA ARG A 144 -8.96 9.89 -14.89
C ARG A 144 -8.49 11.34 -15.01
N GLY A 145 -7.20 11.57 -15.22
CA GLY A 145 -6.62 12.92 -15.29
C GLY A 145 -6.51 13.65 -13.96
N ASP A 146 -6.87 13.01 -12.85
CA ASP A 146 -6.68 13.49 -11.48
C ASP A 146 -5.30 13.06 -10.98
N GLY A 147 -4.48 14.01 -10.51
CA GLY A 147 -3.10 13.76 -10.09
C GLY A 147 -2.99 12.70 -8.98
N THR A 148 -3.90 12.70 -8.01
CA THR A 148 -3.89 11.73 -6.90
C THR A 148 -4.20 10.30 -7.35
N TRP A 149 -5.17 10.13 -8.24
CA TRP A 149 -5.48 8.82 -8.83
C TRP A 149 -4.38 8.35 -9.78
N ARG A 150 -3.75 9.29 -10.50
CA ARG A 150 -2.60 8.96 -11.36
C ARG A 150 -1.42 8.49 -10.54
N LEU A 151 -1.09 9.15 -9.42
CA LEU A 151 -0.05 8.70 -8.49
C LEU A 151 -0.35 7.29 -7.98
N THR A 152 -1.56 7.05 -7.49
CA THR A 152 -2.00 5.71 -7.06
C THR A 152 -1.85 4.67 -8.17
N ALA A 153 -2.23 5.00 -9.39
CA ALA A 153 -2.10 4.07 -10.51
C ALA A 153 -0.65 3.71 -10.79
N VAL A 154 0.26 4.71 -10.81
CA VAL A 154 1.70 4.46 -11.04
C VAL A 154 2.31 3.65 -9.90
N PHE A 155 1.95 3.93 -8.64
CA PHE A 155 2.31 3.07 -7.51
C PHE A 155 1.86 1.62 -7.73
N CYS A 156 0.62 1.41 -8.15
CA CYS A 156 0.08 0.07 -8.39
C CYS A 156 0.80 -0.70 -9.50
N MET A 157 1.35 0.00 -10.49
CA MET A 157 2.13 -0.60 -11.58
C MET A 157 3.40 -1.32 -11.11
N ARG A 158 3.83 -1.14 -9.86
CA ARG A 158 4.92 -1.91 -9.26
C ARG A 158 4.58 -3.38 -9.02
N PHE A 159 3.29 -3.69 -8.89
CA PHE A 159 2.77 -4.99 -8.47
C PHE A 159 2.10 -5.78 -9.60
N ILE A 160 1.79 -5.13 -10.73
CA ILE A 160 1.11 -5.75 -11.88
C ILE A 160 1.81 -5.41 -13.19
N GLN A 161 1.86 -6.38 -14.11
CA GLN A 161 2.51 -6.24 -15.42
C GLN A 161 1.60 -5.59 -16.47
N GLY A 162 2.19 -5.22 -17.61
CA GLY A 162 1.44 -4.76 -18.79
C GLY A 162 1.19 -3.26 -18.84
N PHE A 163 2.02 -2.46 -18.15
CA PHE A 163 1.94 -1.00 -18.07
C PHE A 163 3.19 -0.27 -18.55
N ASP A 164 4.03 -0.92 -19.34
CA ASP A 164 5.32 -0.36 -19.81
C ASP A 164 5.17 1.03 -20.43
N GLU A 165 4.15 1.25 -21.27
CA GLU A 165 3.89 2.54 -21.91
C GLU A 165 3.55 3.63 -20.88
N GLN A 166 2.68 3.31 -19.92
CA GLN A 166 2.26 4.23 -18.86
C GLN A 166 3.43 4.54 -17.91
N ILE A 167 4.26 3.56 -17.59
CA ILE A 167 5.49 3.74 -16.80
C ILE A 167 6.45 4.69 -17.52
N LEU A 168 6.69 4.48 -18.81
CA LEU A 168 7.55 5.35 -19.62
C LEU A 168 7.01 6.77 -19.75
N GLU A 169 5.70 6.94 -19.86
CA GLU A 169 5.05 8.26 -19.83
C GLU A 169 5.26 8.92 -18.44
N ALA A 170 5.03 8.18 -17.35
CA ALA A 170 5.12 8.68 -15.98
C ALA A 170 6.56 9.05 -15.57
N LEU A 171 7.58 8.43 -16.15
CA LEU A 171 9.00 8.85 -15.99
C LEU A 171 9.28 10.27 -16.47
N ASN A 172 8.42 10.86 -17.29
CA ASN A 172 8.53 12.25 -17.75
C ASN A 172 7.62 13.19 -16.95
N SER A 173 7.03 12.75 -15.85
CA SER A 173 6.15 13.57 -15.01
C SER A 173 6.95 14.70 -14.33
N GLU A 174 6.36 15.91 -14.31
CA GLU A 174 6.85 17.03 -13.50
C GLU A 174 6.53 16.86 -12.01
N ASP A 175 5.56 15.99 -11.67
CA ASP A 175 5.23 15.63 -10.30
C ASP A 175 6.31 14.67 -9.75
N PRO A 176 7.05 15.06 -8.69
CA PRO A 176 8.16 14.27 -8.17
C PRO A 176 7.72 12.93 -7.57
N GLU A 177 6.49 12.84 -7.04
CA GLU A 177 5.96 11.60 -6.46
C GLU A 177 5.60 10.60 -7.57
N ILE A 178 4.95 11.06 -8.65
CA ILE A 178 4.65 10.22 -9.82
C ILE A 178 5.96 9.76 -10.48
N HIS A 179 6.94 10.65 -10.63
CA HIS A 179 8.24 10.30 -11.20
C HIS A 179 8.96 9.23 -10.35
N TYR A 180 8.95 9.39 -9.02
CA TYR A 180 9.52 8.42 -8.09
C TYR A 180 8.87 7.04 -8.24
N GLU A 181 7.55 6.95 -8.21
CA GLU A 181 6.83 5.69 -8.37
C GLU A 181 7.05 5.06 -9.75
N ALA A 182 7.20 5.87 -10.79
CA ALA A 182 7.52 5.38 -12.13
C ALA A 182 8.91 4.73 -12.19
N VAL A 183 9.92 5.31 -11.51
CA VAL A 183 11.25 4.71 -11.39
C VAL A 183 11.18 3.36 -10.67
N CYS A 184 10.45 3.30 -9.55
CA CYS A 184 10.23 2.05 -8.82
C CYS A 184 9.52 1.00 -9.69
N ALA A 185 8.46 1.38 -10.40
CA ALA A 185 7.72 0.47 -11.29
C ALA A 185 8.58 -0.02 -12.46
N ALA A 186 9.42 0.84 -13.04
CA ALA A 186 10.35 0.46 -14.09
C ALA A 186 11.37 -0.59 -13.61
N GLY A 187 11.86 -0.45 -12.37
CA GLY A 187 12.74 -1.43 -11.73
C GLY A 187 12.05 -2.75 -11.45
N SER A 188 10.83 -2.72 -10.90
CA SER A 188 10.07 -3.93 -10.56
C SER A 188 9.90 -4.89 -11.74
N TRP A 189 9.81 -4.37 -12.97
CA TRP A 189 9.58 -5.17 -14.18
C TRP A 189 10.76 -5.17 -15.17
N GLY A 190 11.88 -4.53 -14.82
CA GLY A 190 13.05 -4.43 -15.70
C GLY A 190 12.71 -3.81 -17.05
N VAL A 191 11.97 -2.69 -17.08
CA VAL A 191 11.53 -2.03 -18.32
C VAL A 191 12.73 -1.51 -19.08
N ASN A 192 13.21 -2.27 -20.07
CA ASN A 192 14.46 -1.96 -20.81
C ASN A 192 14.48 -0.54 -21.41
N ALA A 193 13.33 -0.05 -21.88
CA ALA A 193 13.23 1.29 -22.47
C ALA A 193 13.45 2.41 -21.43
N ALA A 194 13.29 2.14 -20.13
CA ALA A 194 13.52 3.07 -19.03
C ALA A 194 15.01 3.14 -18.61
N LEU A 195 15.82 2.14 -18.96
CA LEU A 195 17.16 1.96 -18.41
C LEU A 195 18.04 3.21 -18.57
N SER A 196 18.03 3.86 -19.73
CA SER A 196 18.84 5.07 -19.96
C SER A 196 18.41 6.23 -19.05
N HIS A 197 17.12 6.38 -18.79
CA HIS A 197 16.58 7.39 -17.89
C HIS A 197 16.99 7.09 -16.44
N VAL A 198 16.79 5.84 -15.99
CA VAL A 198 17.13 5.40 -14.63
C VAL A 198 18.64 5.55 -14.35
N VAL A 199 19.49 5.12 -15.28
CA VAL A 199 20.96 5.31 -15.18
C VAL A 199 21.35 6.78 -15.10
N ALA A 200 20.71 7.67 -15.87
CA ALA A 200 20.96 9.10 -15.78
C ALA A 200 20.61 9.67 -14.38
N LEU A 201 19.59 9.16 -13.71
CA LEU A 201 19.26 9.56 -12.33
C LEU A 201 20.30 9.10 -11.32
N VAL A 202 20.89 7.92 -11.49
CA VAL A 202 21.96 7.41 -10.60
C VAL A 202 23.16 8.35 -10.61
N PHE A 203 23.59 8.85 -11.78
CA PHE A 203 24.79 9.65 -11.95
C PHE A 203 24.53 11.17 -11.99
N GLY A 204 23.27 11.61 -12.01
CA GLY A 204 22.90 13.02 -12.06
C GLY A 204 23.36 13.78 -10.81
N SER A 205 24.05 14.93 -10.98
CA SER A 205 24.51 15.75 -9.85
C SER A 205 23.35 16.32 -9.02
N ASP A 206 22.24 16.61 -9.68
CA ASP A 206 21.09 17.31 -9.11
C ASP A 206 19.95 16.36 -8.71
N THR A 207 20.15 15.03 -8.88
CA THR A 207 19.18 14.02 -8.45
C THR A 207 19.08 13.98 -6.92
N ASP A 208 17.88 14.14 -6.40
CA ASP A 208 17.60 14.04 -4.98
C ASP A 208 18.00 12.67 -4.41
N LYS A 209 18.31 12.60 -3.12
CA LYS A 209 18.83 11.38 -2.48
C LYS A 209 17.86 10.21 -2.57
N VAL A 210 16.55 10.45 -2.34
CA VAL A 210 15.52 9.40 -2.29
C VAL A 210 15.32 8.83 -3.69
N LEU A 211 15.18 9.70 -4.70
CA LEU A 211 15.04 9.29 -6.08
C LEU A 211 16.29 8.55 -6.60
N ARG A 212 17.50 8.97 -6.17
CA ARG A 212 18.74 8.28 -6.54
C ARG A 212 18.80 6.86 -5.96
N ILE A 213 18.38 6.67 -4.71
CA ILE A 213 18.30 5.32 -4.11
C ILE A 213 17.33 4.45 -4.92
N ALA A 214 16.12 4.95 -5.19
CA ALA A 214 15.15 4.22 -6.02
C ALA A 214 15.72 3.87 -7.41
N ALA A 215 16.49 4.78 -8.04
CA ALA A 215 17.13 4.53 -9.32
C ALA A 215 18.25 3.48 -9.23
N ILE A 216 18.99 3.42 -8.11
CA ILE A 216 20.00 2.38 -7.87
C ILE A 216 19.34 1.01 -7.72
N ASP A 217 18.23 0.95 -6.99
CA ASP A 217 17.49 -0.30 -6.76
C ASP A 217 16.80 -0.81 -8.05
N ALA A 218 16.56 0.11 -9.01
CA ALA A 218 15.88 -0.19 -10.28
C ALA A 218 16.85 -0.64 -11.42
N VAL A 219 18.16 -0.68 -11.21
CA VAL A 219 19.19 -1.09 -12.20
C VAL A 219 19.64 -2.51 -11.97
#